data_67475fad9d789125b8ef023aa1ca9036
#
_entry.id   67475fad9d789125b8ef023aa1ca9036
#
_cell.length_a   1.000
_cell.length_b   1.000
_cell.length_c   1.000
_cell.angle_alpha   90.00
_cell.angle_beta   90.00
_cell.angle_gamma   90.00
#
_symmetry.space_group_name_H-M   'P 1'
#
loop_
_entity.id
_entity.type
_entity.pdbx_description
1 polymer ?
#
loop_
_entity_poly.entity_id
_entity_poly.type
_entity_poly.pdbx_seq_one_letter_code
_entity_poly.pdbx_strand_id
1 'polypeptide(L)'
;MSQENVELVKRAVEAVNQRDIEGYLACCTEDVQLVTPVADVAGAYDGPQGIRRFFTDIGDAAPDFKIVIEHLEAVGPDRVLAFMQTTGTGRASGIPIENATGNVYDFVDGKIKRIRVFFDREEALEAAGLRE
;
A
#
# COMPACT_ATOMS: atom_id res chain seq x y z
N MET A 1 -2.07 18.57 -2.37
CA MET A 1 -1.80 18.84 -3.79
C MET A 1 -1.33 17.57 -4.47
N SER A 2 -1.64 17.41 -5.74
CA SER A 2 -1.42 16.16 -6.45
C SER A 2 0.03 15.68 -6.43
N GLN A 3 0.98 16.58 -6.70
CA GLN A 3 2.38 16.21 -6.73
C GLN A 3 2.89 15.83 -5.34
N GLU A 4 2.43 16.52 -4.33
CA GLU A 4 2.80 16.20 -2.95
C GLU A 4 2.25 14.83 -2.54
N ASN A 5 1.04 14.49 -3.00
CA ASN A 5 0.44 13.18 -2.73
C ASN A 5 1.26 12.06 -3.38
N VAL A 6 1.69 12.27 -4.64
CA VAL A 6 2.52 11.30 -5.35
C VAL A 6 3.85 11.09 -4.58
N GLU A 7 4.48 12.17 -4.14
CA GLU A 7 5.72 12.07 -3.38
C GLU A 7 5.50 11.36 -2.04
N LEU A 8 4.34 11.56 -1.42
CA LEU A 8 4.03 10.90 -0.16
C LEU A 8 3.89 9.39 -0.33
N VAL A 9 3.29 8.94 -1.44
CA VAL A 9 3.20 7.51 -1.77
C VAL A 9 4.61 6.92 -1.90
N LYS A 10 5.53 7.63 -2.58
CA LYS A 10 6.90 7.16 -2.72
C LYS A 10 7.58 6.99 -1.36
N ARG A 11 7.37 7.94 -0.44
CA ARG A 11 7.93 7.86 0.91
C ARG A 11 7.35 6.67 1.68
N ALA A 12 6.04 6.45 1.56
CA ALA A 12 5.40 5.33 2.25
C ALA A 12 5.95 3.99 1.75
N VAL A 13 6.12 3.85 0.43
CA VAL A 13 6.69 2.63 -0.15
C VAL A 13 8.13 2.44 0.31
N GLU A 14 8.92 3.50 0.32
CA GLU A 14 10.29 3.45 0.81
C GLU A 14 10.34 2.99 2.26
N ALA A 15 9.42 3.50 3.08
CA ALA A 15 9.32 3.10 4.49
C ALA A 15 9.04 1.60 4.63
N VAL A 16 8.15 1.04 3.78
CA VAL A 16 7.89 -0.40 3.79
C VAL A 16 9.17 -1.15 3.45
N ASN A 17 9.88 -0.73 2.40
CA ASN A 17 11.08 -1.40 1.94
C ASN A 17 12.20 -1.36 2.98
N GLN A 18 12.24 -0.31 3.79
CA GLN A 18 13.24 -0.15 4.85
C GLN A 18 12.76 -0.65 6.21
N ARG A 19 11.52 -1.13 6.30
CA ARG A 19 10.89 -1.55 7.57
C ARG A 19 10.83 -0.40 8.57
N ASP A 20 10.60 0.81 8.07
CA ASP A 20 10.52 2.02 8.88
C ASP A 20 9.06 2.32 9.20
N ILE A 21 8.58 1.75 10.29
CA ILE A 21 7.18 1.88 10.70
C ILE A 21 6.84 3.34 11.00
N GLU A 22 7.71 4.04 11.72
CA GLU A 22 7.43 5.42 12.09
C GLU A 22 7.41 6.33 10.86
N GLY A 23 8.29 6.07 9.89
CA GLY A 23 8.28 6.81 8.63
C GLY A 23 7.00 6.60 7.85
N TYR A 24 6.49 5.37 7.85
CA TYR A 24 5.21 5.07 7.21
C TYR A 24 4.07 5.80 7.90
N LEU A 25 4.01 5.72 9.24
CA LEU A 25 2.95 6.36 10.02
C LEU A 25 2.97 7.88 9.87
N ALA A 26 4.15 8.47 9.66
CA ALA A 26 4.26 9.90 9.42
C ALA A 26 3.56 10.33 8.14
N CYS A 27 3.35 9.41 7.20
CA CYS A 27 2.65 9.68 5.94
C CYS A 27 1.13 9.55 6.07
N CYS A 28 0.63 9.06 7.20
CA CYS A 28 -0.76 8.62 7.35
C CYS A 28 -1.53 9.47 8.36
N THR A 29 -2.86 9.46 8.20
CA THR A 29 -3.74 9.99 9.25
C THR A 29 -3.78 9.01 10.42
N GLU A 30 -4.27 9.47 11.58
CA GLU A 30 -4.37 8.61 12.77
C GLU A 30 -5.37 7.46 12.58
N ASP A 31 -6.35 7.66 11.71
CA ASP A 31 -7.37 6.64 11.43
C ASP A 31 -7.14 5.96 10.08
N VAL A 32 -5.90 5.90 9.65
CA VAL A 32 -5.53 5.26 8.38
C VAL A 32 -6.07 3.82 8.31
N GLN A 33 -6.47 3.43 7.12
CA GLN A 33 -6.98 2.08 6.86
C GLN A 33 -6.25 1.48 5.66
N LEU A 34 -5.74 0.26 5.83
CA LEU A 34 -5.13 -0.50 4.74
C LEU A 34 -6.00 -1.72 4.47
N VAL A 35 -6.58 -1.76 3.27
CA VAL A 35 -7.45 -2.85 2.84
C VAL A 35 -6.74 -3.66 1.77
N THR A 36 -6.47 -4.92 2.07
CA THR A 36 -5.80 -5.83 1.13
C THR A 36 -6.77 -6.93 0.71
N PRO A 37 -6.46 -7.67 -0.38
CA PRO A 37 -7.33 -8.76 -0.82
C PRO A 37 -7.55 -9.84 0.24
N VAL A 38 -6.62 -9.98 1.21
CA VAL A 38 -6.74 -10.95 2.30
C VAL A 38 -7.48 -10.36 3.51
N ALA A 39 -7.88 -9.10 3.45
CA ALA A 39 -8.56 -8.42 4.55
C ALA A 39 -9.90 -9.07 4.89
N ASP A 40 -10.57 -9.68 3.92
CA ASP A 40 -11.82 -10.37 4.15
C ASP A 40 -11.66 -11.54 5.14
N VAL A 41 -10.46 -12.10 5.19
CA VAL A 41 -10.15 -13.20 6.11
C VAL A 41 -9.62 -12.67 7.44
N ALA A 42 -8.71 -11.69 7.38
CA ALA A 42 -7.99 -11.18 8.54
C ALA A 42 -8.52 -9.83 9.03
N GLY A 43 -9.41 -9.18 8.28
CA GLY A 43 -9.84 -7.81 8.56
C GLY A 43 -8.86 -6.79 8.02
N ALA A 44 -9.34 -5.57 7.84
CA ALA A 44 -8.48 -4.47 7.40
C ALA A 44 -7.49 -4.11 8.51
N TYR A 45 -6.37 -3.52 8.11
CA TYR A 45 -5.41 -2.99 9.08
C TYR A 45 -5.83 -1.55 9.39
N ASP A 46 -6.30 -1.31 10.59
CA ASP A 46 -6.84 -0.01 11.00
C ASP A 46 -5.93 0.71 11.98
N GLY A 47 -5.65 1.98 11.69
CA GLY A 47 -4.90 2.86 12.57
C GLY A 47 -3.45 2.45 12.75
N PRO A 48 -2.71 3.13 13.65
CA PRO A 48 -1.29 2.82 13.89
C PRO A 48 -1.06 1.37 14.31
N GLN A 49 -1.92 0.82 15.14
CA GLN A 49 -1.77 -0.58 15.57
C GLN A 49 -1.94 -1.54 14.40
N GLY A 50 -2.90 -1.25 13.51
CA GLY A 50 -3.09 -2.05 12.30
C GLY A 50 -1.88 -2.01 11.40
N ILE A 51 -1.30 -0.82 11.21
CA ILE A 51 -0.10 -0.67 10.38
C ILE A 51 1.08 -1.43 11.00
N ARG A 52 1.25 -1.39 12.32
CA ARG A 52 2.30 -2.17 12.98
C ARG A 52 2.11 -3.67 12.76
N ARG A 53 0.87 -4.14 12.81
CA ARG A 53 0.54 -5.54 12.53
C ARG A 53 0.86 -5.90 11.08
N PHE A 54 0.57 -5.00 10.14
CA PHE A 54 0.90 -5.20 8.73
C PHE A 54 2.41 -5.42 8.55
N PHE A 55 3.24 -4.58 9.17
CA PHE A 55 4.69 -4.73 9.06
C PHE A 55 5.16 -6.06 9.68
N THR A 56 4.56 -6.47 10.78
CA THR A 56 4.87 -7.75 11.41
C THR A 56 4.48 -8.90 10.48
N ASP A 57 3.29 -8.83 9.90
CA ASP A 57 2.78 -9.89 9.04
C ASP A 57 3.64 -10.07 7.79
N ILE A 58 4.06 -8.98 7.13
CA ILE A 58 4.92 -9.11 5.96
C ILE A 58 6.31 -9.62 6.33
N GLY A 59 6.83 -9.21 7.46
CA GLY A 59 8.13 -9.69 7.94
C GLY A 59 8.10 -11.17 8.28
N ASP A 60 6.99 -11.65 8.83
CA ASP A 60 6.83 -13.07 9.14
C ASP A 60 6.63 -13.92 7.88
N ALA A 61 5.89 -13.38 6.91
CA ALA A 61 5.61 -14.11 5.68
C ALA A 61 6.80 -14.13 4.72
N ALA A 62 7.48 -13.00 4.57
CA ALA A 62 8.59 -12.85 3.62
C ALA A 62 9.55 -11.77 4.13
N PRO A 63 10.62 -12.16 4.86
CA PRO A 63 11.56 -11.16 5.42
C PRO A 63 12.20 -10.26 4.38
N ASP A 64 12.33 -10.74 3.14
CA ASP A 64 12.91 -9.98 2.02
C ASP A 64 11.85 -9.28 1.16
N PHE A 65 10.64 -9.13 1.68
CA PHE A 65 9.55 -8.46 0.97
C PHE A 65 9.97 -7.08 0.50
N LYS A 66 9.67 -6.78 -0.77
CA LYS A 66 10.03 -5.51 -1.37
C LYS A 66 8.95 -5.07 -2.36
N ILE A 67 8.74 -3.77 -2.44
CA ILE A 67 7.80 -3.15 -3.37
C ILE A 67 8.60 -2.34 -4.39
N VAL A 68 8.28 -2.52 -5.67
CA VAL A 68 8.82 -1.69 -6.75
C VAL A 68 7.63 -0.97 -7.40
N ILE A 69 7.70 0.34 -7.45
CA ILE A 69 6.67 1.16 -8.10
C ILE A 69 6.90 1.15 -9.60
N GLU A 70 5.87 0.79 -10.37
CA GLU A 70 5.94 0.79 -11.83
C GLU A 70 5.25 2.01 -12.43
N HIS A 71 4.22 2.53 -11.76
CA HIS A 71 3.45 3.66 -12.27
C HIS A 71 2.78 4.38 -11.10
N LEU A 72 2.81 5.71 -11.13
CA LEU A 72 2.11 6.56 -10.18
C LEU A 72 1.35 7.62 -10.94
N GLU A 73 0.10 7.83 -10.59
CA GLU A 73 -0.75 8.78 -11.27
C GLU A 73 -1.67 9.47 -10.27
N ALA A 74 -1.62 10.80 -10.23
CA ALA A 74 -2.56 11.57 -9.42
C ALA A 74 -3.93 11.53 -10.10
N VAL A 75 -4.97 11.25 -9.33
CA VAL A 75 -6.35 11.20 -9.81
C VAL A 75 -7.14 12.22 -9.01
N GLY A 76 -7.29 13.40 -9.56
CA GLY A 76 -7.90 14.52 -8.83
C GLY A 76 -6.98 15.00 -7.71
N PRO A 77 -7.49 15.83 -6.79
CA PRO A 77 -6.67 16.43 -5.74
C PRO A 77 -6.36 15.52 -4.56
N ASP A 78 -7.15 14.44 -4.37
CA ASP A 78 -7.10 13.65 -3.14
C ASP A 78 -6.89 12.16 -3.36
N ARG A 79 -6.39 11.76 -4.53
CA ARG A 79 -6.24 10.35 -4.83
C ARG A 79 -5.01 10.09 -5.69
N VAL A 80 -4.35 8.94 -5.46
CA VAL A 80 -3.24 8.48 -6.29
C VAL A 80 -3.50 7.02 -6.65
N LEU A 81 -3.33 6.69 -7.93
CA LEU A 81 -3.32 5.32 -8.40
C LEU A 81 -1.86 4.89 -8.54
N ALA A 82 -1.53 3.70 -8.04
CA ALA A 82 -0.18 3.17 -8.12
C ALA A 82 -0.20 1.73 -8.61
N PHE A 83 0.59 1.43 -9.64
CA PHE A 83 0.84 0.05 -10.04
C PHE A 83 2.19 -0.36 -9.47
N MET A 84 2.23 -1.49 -8.81
CA MET A 84 3.41 -1.96 -8.09
C MET A 84 3.66 -3.43 -8.35
N GLN A 85 4.94 -3.84 -8.24
CA GLN A 85 5.34 -5.23 -8.16
C GLN A 85 5.76 -5.48 -6.72
N THR A 86 5.22 -6.51 -6.11
CA THR A 86 5.69 -6.94 -4.79
C THR A 86 6.42 -8.26 -4.94
N THR A 87 7.58 -8.38 -4.34
CA THR A 87 8.41 -9.56 -4.43
C THR A 87 8.88 -9.99 -3.05
N GLY A 88 9.27 -11.24 -2.94
CA GLY A 88 9.80 -11.78 -1.70
C GLY A 88 9.97 -13.29 -1.82
N THR A 89 10.41 -13.90 -0.73
CA THR A 89 10.54 -15.35 -0.63
C THR A 89 9.79 -15.79 0.61
N GLY A 90 8.87 -16.73 0.45
CA GLY A 90 8.11 -17.26 1.58
C GLY A 90 9.04 -17.86 2.62
N ARG A 91 8.91 -17.41 3.88
CA ARG A 91 9.82 -17.84 4.94
C ARG A 91 9.76 -19.36 5.15
N ALA A 92 8.55 -19.91 5.20
CA ALA A 92 8.37 -21.32 5.49
C ALA A 92 8.57 -22.22 4.27
N SER A 93 8.20 -21.73 3.08
CA SER A 93 8.21 -22.55 1.87
C SER A 93 9.44 -22.38 1.00
N GLY A 94 10.12 -21.24 1.10
CA GLY A 94 11.21 -20.88 0.20
C GLY A 94 10.72 -20.58 -1.21
N ILE A 95 9.40 -20.47 -1.42
CA ILE A 95 8.82 -20.23 -2.73
C ILE A 95 8.84 -18.73 -3.02
N PRO A 96 9.31 -18.32 -4.24
CA PRO A 96 9.26 -16.90 -4.61
C PRO A 96 7.83 -16.38 -4.64
N ILE A 97 7.65 -15.18 -4.11
CA ILE A 97 6.38 -14.45 -4.15
C ILE A 97 6.56 -13.30 -5.13
N GLU A 98 5.63 -13.19 -6.08
CA GLU A 98 5.67 -12.10 -7.05
C GLU A 98 4.24 -11.74 -7.42
N ASN A 99 3.84 -10.51 -7.14
CA ASN A 99 2.49 -10.03 -7.43
C ASN A 99 2.52 -8.67 -8.10
N ALA A 100 1.75 -8.53 -9.17
CA ALA A 100 1.48 -7.25 -9.79
C ALA A 100 0.20 -6.72 -9.13
N THR A 101 0.29 -5.57 -8.47
CA THR A 101 -0.85 -4.99 -7.76
C THR A 101 -1.23 -3.63 -8.31
N GLY A 102 -2.51 -3.28 -8.15
CA GLY A 102 -2.99 -1.92 -8.32
C GLY A 102 -3.40 -1.41 -6.95
N ASN A 103 -3.01 -0.18 -6.63
CA ASN A 103 -3.23 0.39 -5.30
C ASN A 103 -3.88 1.76 -5.44
N VAL A 104 -4.91 2.01 -4.65
CA VAL A 104 -5.59 3.29 -4.64
C VAL A 104 -5.39 3.93 -3.27
N TYR A 105 -4.74 5.10 -3.28
CA TYR A 105 -4.47 5.88 -2.08
C TYR A 105 -5.42 7.05 -2.02
N ASP A 106 -6.18 7.16 -0.94
CA ASP A 106 -7.05 8.32 -0.70
C ASP A 106 -6.43 9.18 0.39
N PHE A 107 -6.45 10.50 0.18
CA PHE A 107 -5.79 11.47 1.05
C PHE A 107 -6.79 12.38 1.72
N VAL A 108 -6.48 12.78 2.96
CA VAL A 108 -7.21 13.80 3.70
C VAL A 108 -6.16 14.71 4.33
N ASP A 109 -6.28 16.02 4.09
CA ASP A 109 -5.36 17.03 4.63
C ASP A 109 -3.89 16.72 4.34
N GLY A 110 -3.62 16.21 3.14
CA GLY A 110 -2.26 15.91 2.71
C GLY A 110 -1.65 14.66 3.32
N LYS A 111 -2.47 13.81 3.94
CA LYS A 111 -2.01 12.54 4.54
C LYS A 111 -2.81 11.38 3.99
N ILE A 112 -2.21 10.19 3.96
CA ILE A 112 -2.86 8.98 3.49
C ILE A 112 -3.93 8.56 4.51
N LYS A 113 -5.18 8.51 4.05
CA LYS A 113 -6.31 8.10 4.87
C LYS A 113 -6.66 6.64 4.65
N ARG A 114 -6.61 6.19 3.41
CA ARG A 114 -6.98 4.81 3.07
C ARG A 114 -6.15 4.33 1.90
N ILE A 115 -5.75 3.06 1.99
CA ILE A 115 -5.04 2.38 0.92
C ILE A 115 -5.85 1.13 0.60
N ARG A 116 -6.22 0.97 -0.68
CA ARG A 116 -6.90 -0.24 -1.15
C ARG A 116 -5.99 -0.94 -2.13
N VAL A 117 -5.66 -2.19 -1.85
CA VAL A 117 -4.77 -3.00 -2.68
C VAL A 117 -5.60 -4.03 -3.45
N PHE A 118 -5.35 -4.12 -4.75
CA PHE A 118 -6.03 -5.06 -5.64
C PHE A 118 -4.99 -5.90 -6.37
N PHE A 119 -5.24 -7.20 -6.48
CA PHE A 119 -4.40 -8.07 -7.32
C PHE A 119 -4.75 -7.91 -8.80
N ASP A 120 -5.93 -7.37 -9.11
CA ASP A 120 -6.36 -7.09 -10.48
C ASP A 120 -6.26 -5.58 -10.72
N ARG A 121 -5.38 -5.17 -11.64
CA ARG A 121 -5.16 -3.76 -11.94
C ARG A 121 -6.40 -3.08 -12.55
N GLU A 122 -7.25 -3.84 -13.25
CA GLU A 122 -8.51 -3.30 -13.76
C GLU A 122 -9.44 -2.90 -12.62
N GLU A 123 -9.50 -3.70 -11.58
CA GLU A 123 -10.30 -3.36 -10.39
C GLU A 123 -9.76 -2.09 -9.73
N ALA A 124 -8.44 -1.91 -9.72
CA ALA A 124 -7.83 -0.70 -9.16
C ALA A 124 -8.22 0.54 -10.00
N LEU A 125 -8.22 0.40 -11.33
CA LEU A 125 -8.63 1.49 -12.20
C LEU A 125 -10.09 1.87 -11.96
N GLU A 126 -10.96 0.89 -11.81
CA GLU A 126 -12.37 1.14 -11.50
C GLU A 126 -12.53 1.83 -10.15
N ALA A 127 -11.82 1.34 -9.13
CA ALA A 127 -11.88 1.92 -7.79
C ALA A 127 -11.33 3.34 -7.77
N ALA A 128 -10.38 3.66 -8.63
CA ALA A 128 -9.82 5.00 -8.74
C ALA A 128 -10.72 5.96 -9.51
N GLY A 129 -11.74 5.43 -10.20
CA GLY A 129 -12.63 6.24 -11.02
C GLY A 129 -12.13 6.48 -12.43
N LEU A 130 -11.14 5.72 -12.88
CA LEU A 130 -10.53 5.87 -14.20
C LEU A 130 -11.13 4.91 -15.23
N ARG A 131 -11.95 3.98 -14.79
CA ARG A 131 -12.63 3.01 -15.66
C ARG A 131 -13.99 2.64 -15.07
N GLU A 132 -14.97 2.51 -15.95
CA GLU A 132 -16.33 2.16 -15.55
C GLU A 132 -16.57 0.66 -15.53
#